data_71ec9fe5d22145a87da6e440b8fdc35e
#
_entry.id   71ec9fe5d22145a87da6e440b8fdc35e
#
_cell.length_a   1.000
_cell.length_b   1.000
_cell.length_c   1.000
_cell.angle_alpha   90.00
_cell.angle_beta   90.00
_cell.angle_gamma   90.00
#
_symmetry.space_group_name_H-M   'P 1'
#
loop_
_entity.id
_entity.type
_entity.pdbx_description
1 polymer ?
#
loop_
_entity_poly.entity_id
_entity_poly.type
_entity_poly.pdbx_seq_one_letter_code
_entity_poly.pdbx_strand_id
1 'polypeptide(L)'
;MEQLNGNEPFTLHGSDTSIMLQDFWRWAYSDLLNNTHRGVLAEFLVHSALETKDVARADWLPFDLTSPSGLRIEVKSSAYLQAWTPEDVFSQISFDIAKKFAWDGATYASMAMRNSDLYVFCVFTARTRDVSILDLDYWDFYVLPTSVLNEKVPEQKTITLSSLLKLEPAKVDFAGLPCLLYTSPSPRDCS
;
A
#
# COMPACT_ATOMS: atom_id res chain seq x y z
N MET A 1 6.99 -14.57 10.36
CA MET A 1 5.70 -15.18 10.80
C MET A 1 5.28 -16.12 9.70
N GLU A 2 4.85 -17.32 10.03
CA GLU A 2 4.36 -18.29 9.04
C GLU A 2 3.04 -17.79 8.45
N GLN A 3 2.87 -17.95 7.13
CA GLN A 3 1.59 -17.65 6.47
C GLN A 3 0.59 -18.77 6.78
N LEU A 4 -0.63 -18.37 7.11
CA LEU A 4 -1.78 -19.27 7.20
C LEU A 4 -2.47 -19.35 5.83
N ASN A 5 -3.07 -20.49 5.49
CA ASN A 5 -3.65 -20.72 4.16
C ASN A 5 -5.18 -20.60 4.12
N GLY A 6 -5.81 -20.35 5.27
CA GLY A 6 -7.25 -20.20 5.40
C GLY A 6 -8.04 -21.49 5.66
N ASN A 7 -7.40 -22.65 5.59
CA ASN A 7 -8.03 -23.94 5.86
C ASN A 7 -7.84 -24.40 7.31
N GLU A 8 -7.19 -23.58 8.14
CA GLU A 8 -7.04 -23.86 9.56
C GLU A 8 -8.40 -23.75 10.25
N PRO A 9 -8.85 -24.82 10.95
CA PRO A 9 -10.10 -24.79 11.70
C PRO A 9 -9.94 -24.03 13.02
N PHE A 10 -11.00 -23.36 13.46
CA PHE A 10 -11.10 -22.96 14.88
C PHE A 10 -11.31 -24.19 15.75
N THR A 11 -10.70 -24.22 16.92
CA THR A 11 -10.80 -25.35 17.85
C THR A 11 -11.58 -24.97 19.11
N LEU A 12 -12.32 -25.93 19.65
CA LEU A 12 -13.03 -25.84 20.93
C LEU A 12 -12.76 -27.10 21.74
N HIS A 13 -12.26 -26.94 22.94
CA HIS A 13 -11.87 -28.06 23.83
C HIS A 13 -10.94 -29.09 23.16
N GLY A 14 -10.04 -28.62 22.27
CA GLY A 14 -9.08 -29.46 21.56
C GLY A 14 -9.63 -30.18 20.32
N SER A 15 -10.88 -29.93 19.95
CA SER A 15 -11.52 -30.49 18.74
C SER A 15 -11.78 -29.40 17.70
N ASP A 16 -11.63 -29.76 16.42
CA ASP A 16 -11.92 -28.86 15.32
C ASP A 16 -13.42 -28.52 15.26
N THR A 17 -13.69 -27.26 14.96
CA THR A 17 -15.06 -26.79 14.66
C THR A 17 -15.30 -26.77 13.15
N SER A 18 -16.51 -26.43 12.72
CA SER A 18 -16.83 -26.21 11.32
C SER A 18 -16.45 -24.81 10.81
N ILE A 19 -15.91 -23.94 11.69
CA ILE A 19 -15.52 -22.57 11.34
C ILE A 19 -14.04 -22.60 10.91
N MET A 20 -13.76 -22.04 9.73
CA MET A 20 -12.41 -21.99 9.15
C MET A 20 -11.86 -20.55 9.18
N LEU A 21 -10.55 -20.42 9.15
CA LEU A 21 -9.90 -19.11 9.12
C LEU A 21 -10.34 -18.26 7.91
N GLN A 22 -10.57 -18.88 6.74
CA GLN A 22 -11.12 -18.18 5.58
C GLN A 22 -12.49 -17.55 5.82
N ASP A 23 -13.32 -18.09 6.74
CA ASP A 23 -14.63 -17.52 7.07
C ASP A 23 -14.45 -16.18 7.80
N PHE A 24 -13.45 -16.11 8.71
CA PHE A 24 -13.05 -14.86 9.32
C PHE A 24 -12.55 -13.86 8.28
N TRP A 25 -11.68 -14.27 7.35
CA TRP A 25 -11.18 -13.38 6.31
C TRP A 25 -12.30 -12.83 5.43
N ARG A 26 -13.23 -13.67 4.99
CA ARG A 26 -14.40 -13.24 4.22
C ARG A 26 -15.26 -12.23 4.98
N TRP A 27 -15.50 -12.50 6.26
CA TRP A 27 -16.27 -11.60 7.11
C TRP A 27 -15.55 -10.27 7.34
N ALA A 28 -14.27 -10.29 7.64
CA ALA A 28 -13.50 -9.12 8.05
C ALA A 28 -13.05 -8.23 6.87
N TYR A 29 -12.73 -8.84 5.71
CA TYR A 29 -11.99 -8.16 4.64
C TYR A 29 -12.76 -8.07 3.31
N SER A 30 -14.05 -8.35 3.26
CA SER A 30 -14.81 -8.26 2.00
C SER A 30 -15.09 -6.83 1.53
N ASP A 31 -15.14 -5.83 2.44
CA ASP A 31 -15.26 -4.42 2.05
C ASP A 31 -13.87 -3.82 1.76
N LEU A 32 -13.39 -4.04 0.54
CA LEU A 32 -12.09 -3.56 0.08
C LEU A 32 -12.09 -2.07 -0.34
N LEU A 33 -13.26 -1.43 -0.45
CA LEU A 33 -13.35 0.02 -0.66
C LEU A 33 -13.11 0.81 0.63
N ASN A 34 -13.25 0.17 1.79
CA ASN A 34 -12.88 0.76 3.07
C ASN A 34 -11.40 1.20 3.05
N ASN A 35 -11.09 2.39 3.59
CA ASN A 35 -9.75 2.97 3.54
C ASN A 35 -8.66 2.07 4.13
N THR A 36 -8.97 1.38 5.25
CA THR A 36 -8.03 0.49 5.92
C THR A 36 -7.74 -0.73 5.05
N HIS A 37 -8.79 -1.40 4.58
CA HIS A 37 -8.64 -2.62 3.78
C HIS A 37 -8.04 -2.33 2.39
N ARG A 38 -8.42 -1.20 1.78
CA ARG A 38 -7.80 -0.75 0.53
C ARG A 38 -6.31 -0.45 0.70
N GLY A 39 -5.90 0.09 1.86
CA GLY A 39 -4.49 0.28 2.20
C GLY A 39 -3.74 -1.05 2.18
N VAL A 40 -4.25 -2.05 2.90
CA VAL A 40 -3.67 -3.40 2.93
C VAL A 40 -3.68 -4.06 1.55
N LEU A 41 -4.76 -3.89 0.76
CA LEU A 41 -4.81 -4.38 -0.62
C LEU A 41 -3.73 -3.72 -1.49
N ALA A 42 -3.52 -2.42 -1.38
CA ALA A 42 -2.49 -1.72 -2.13
C ALA A 42 -1.08 -2.21 -1.76
N GLU A 43 -0.79 -2.42 -0.47
CA GLU A 43 0.45 -3.04 -0.01
C GLU A 43 0.62 -4.45 -0.62
N PHE A 44 -0.46 -5.26 -0.64
CA PHE A 44 -0.45 -6.59 -1.25
C PHE A 44 -0.17 -6.54 -2.76
N LEU A 45 -0.75 -5.59 -3.50
CA LEU A 45 -0.47 -5.42 -4.93
C LEU A 45 1.01 -5.09 -5.17
N VAL A 46 1.57 -4.15 -4.41
CA VAL A 46 3.00 -3.81 -4.51
C VAL A 46 3.88 -4.99 -4.11
N HIS A 47 3.53 -5.71 -3.04
CA HIS A 47 4.23 -6.92 -2.61
C HIS A 47 4.23 -8.01 -3.71
N SER A 48 3.06 -8.23 -4.33
CA SER A 48 2.93 -9.22 -5.42
C SER A 48 3.78 -8.84 -6.64
N ALA A 49 3.90 -7.55 -6.96
CA ALA A 49 4.76 -7.07 -8.04
C ALA A 49 6.27 -7.22 -7.71
N LEU A 50 6.64 -7.29 -6.44
CA LEU A 50 8.04 -7.51 -6.04
C LEU A 50 8.49 -8.97 -6.14
N GLU A 51 7.57 -9.91 -6.40
CA GLU A 51 7.86 -11.36 -6.46
C GLU A 51 8.69 -11.84 -5.24
N THR A 52 8.49 -11.21 -4.10
CA THR A 52 9.19 -11.56 -2.86
C THR A 52 8.63 -12.85 -2.30
N LYS A 53 9.42 -13.54 -1.43
CA LYS A 53 8.97 -14.77 -0.77
C LYS A 53 7.68 -14.53 -0.01
N ASP A 54 6.85 -15.57 0.08
CA ASP A 54 5.64 -15.61 0.88
C ASP A 54 5.94 -15.33 2.36
N VAL A 55 5.82 -14.07 2.75
CA VAL A 55 5.98 -13.60 4.11
C VAL A 55 4.69 -12.91 4.53
N ALA A 56 4.16 -13.26 5.69
CA ALA A 56 3.01 -12.57 6.22
C ALA A 56 3.33 -11.09 6.47
N ARG A 57 2.37 -10.21 6.17
CA ARG A 57 2.47 -8.77 6.44
C ARG A 57 2.85 -8.53 7.90
N ALA A 58 3.82 -7.65 8.11
CA ALA A 58 4.24 -7.22 9.44
C ALA A 58 3.73 -5.80 9.70
N ASP A 59 2.95 -5.64 10.77
CA ASP A 59 2.47 -4.34 11.20
C ASP A 59 3.49 -3.50 11.90
N TRP A 60 3.97 -2.92 12.46
CA TRP A 60 4.94 -2.22 13.35
C TRP A 60 6.31 -1.93 12.73
N LEU A 61 6.51 -2.18 11.45
CA LEU A 61 7.71 -1.71 10.78
C LEU A 61 7.57 -0.21 10.45
N PRO A 62 8.68 0.53 10.40
CA PRO A 62 8.66 1.96 10.06
C PRO A 62 8.41 2.23 8.57
N PHE A 63 8.21 1.19 7.76
CA PHE A 63 7.90 1.19 6.34
C PHE A 63 7.08 -0.08 6.03
N ASP A 64 6.41 -0.15 4.88
CA ASP A 64 5.47 -1.22 4.59
C ASP A 64 6.14 -2.47 3.98
N LEU A 65 7.08 -2.31 3.05
CA LEU A 65 7.71 -3.40 2.30
C LEU A 65 9.20 -3.20 2.12
N THR A 66 9.91 -4.31 1.85
CA THR A 66 11.31 -4.29 1.42
C THR A 66 11.44 -4.97 0.07
N SER A 67 12.06 -4.31 -0.91
CA SER A 67 12.35 -4.92 -2.20
C SER A 67 13.45 -6.00 -2.09
N PRO A 68 13.61 -6.89 -3.09
CA PRO A 68 14.71 -7.85 -3.12
C PRO A 68 16.10 -7.19 -3.07
N SER A 69 16.23 -5.96 -3.55
CA SER A 69 17.46 -5.16 -3.48
C SER A 69 17.68 -4.47 -2.12
N GLY A 70 16.76 -4.64 -1.16
CA GLY A 70 16.85 -4.06 0.18
C GLY A 70 16.27 -2.65 0.32
N LEU A 71 15.60 -2.09 -0.71
CA LEU A 71 14.95 -0.79 -0.62
C LEU A 71 13.70 -0.87 0.24
N ARG A 72 13.56 0.09 1.15
CA ARG A 72 12.39 0.25 2.01
C ARG A 72 11.33 1.04 1.26
N ILE A 73 10.12 0.50 1.20
CA ILE A 73 9.01 1.05 0.42
C ILE A 73 7.88 1.41 1.36
N GLU A 74 7.36 2.62 1.22
CA GLU A 74 6.10 3.08 1.84
C GLU A 74 5.01 3.08 0.78
N VAL A 75 3.89 2.42 1.06
CA VAL A 75 2.74 2.33 0.16
C VAL A 75 1.63 3.24 0.67
N LYS A 76 1.05 4.03 -0.22
CA LYS A 76 -0.09 4.88 0.09
C LYS A 76 -1.22 4.61 -0.88
N SER A 77 -2.45 4.52 -0.38
CA SER A 77 -3.62 4.25 -1.20
C SER A 77 -4.66 5.36 -1.11
N SER A 78 -5.27 5.68 -2.23
CA SER A 78 -6.41 6.58 -2.32
C SER A 78 -7.37 6.13 -3.43
N ALA A 79 -8.63 6.60 -3.39
CA ALA A 79 -9.64 6.28 -4.39
C ALA A 79 -10.60 7.45 -4.58
N TYR A 80 -11.19 7.58 -5.77
CA TYR A 80 -12.25 8.56 -6.02
C TYR A 80 -13.55 8.19 -5.29
N LEU A 81 -13.92 6.91 -5.28
CA LEU A 81 -15.06 6.40 -4.53
C LEU A 81 -14.62 5.89 -3.17
N GLN A 82 -15.39 6.23 -2.14
CA GLN A 82 -15.22 5.73 -0.78
C GLN A 82 -16.37 4.81 -0.42
N ALA A 83 -16.17 3.89 0.52
CA ALA A 83 -17.21 2.95 0.95
C ALA A 83 -18.50 3.67 1.41
N TRP A 84 -18.37 4.85 2.00
CA TRP A 84 -19.45 5.62 2.62
C TRP A 84 -20.00 6.79 1.77
N THR A 85 -19.42 7.10 0.60
CA THR A 85 -19.91 8.20 -0.24
C THR A 85 -21.02 7.75 -1.17
N PRO A 86 -22.01 8.62 -1.50
CA PRO A 86 -22.92 8.39 -2.61
C PRO A 86 -22.16 8.20 -3.94
N GLU A 87 -22.78 7.53 -4.92
CA GLU A 87 -22.12 7.18 -6.19
C GLU A 87 -21.61 8.38 -6.99
N ASP A 88 -22.29 9.51 -6.89
CA ASP A 88 -21.93 10.73 -7.65
C ASP A 88 -20.97 11.65 -6.90
N VAL A 89 -20.51 11.24 -5.71
CA VAL A 89 -19.61 12.06 -4.88
C VAL A 89 -18.21 11.49 -4.89
N PHE A 90 -17.29 12.21 -5.53
CA PHE A 90 -15.89 11.80 -5.62
C PHE A 90 -15.02 12.48 -4.58
N SER A 91 -14.17 11.70 -3.93
CA SER A 91 -13.17 12.23 -3.01
C SER A 91 -12.00 12.83 -3.78
N GLN A 92 -11.42 13.88 -3.22
CA GLN A 92 -10.13 14.36 -3.69
C GLN A 92 -9.05 13.32 -3.34
N ILE A 93 -8.29 12.90 -4.34
CA ILE A 93 -7.15 12.02 -4.12
C ILE A 93 -6.07 12.76 -3.33
N SER A 94 -5.74 12.23 -2.15
CA SER A 94 -4.68 12.73 -1.28
C SER A 94 -4.05 11.59 -0.49
N PHE A 95 -2.80 11.80 -0.06
CA PHE A 95 -1.99 10.81 0.63
C PHE A 95 -1.31 11.44 1.85
N ASP A 96 -1.22 10.67 2.94
CA ASP A 96 -0.40 11.03 4.08
C ASP A 96 1.08 10.79 3.78
N ILE A 97 1.88 11.85 3.91
CA ILE A 97 3.34 11.82 3.73
C ILE A 97 4.07 12.41 4.96
N ALA A 98 3.37 12.46 6.09
CA ALA A 98 3.95 12.99 7.32
C ALA A 98 5.19 12.21 7.75
N LYS A 99 6.14 12.92 8.34
CA LYS A 99 7.27 12.30 9.05
C LYS A 99 6.74 11.54 10.27
N LYS A 100 7.28 10.36 10.53
CA LYS A 100 6.88 9.48 11.65
C LYS A 100 8.09 9.14 12.50
N PHE A 101 7.88 8.94 13.78
CA PHE A 101 8.89 8.37 14.67
C PHE A 101 8.98 6.86 14.40
N ALA A 102 10.15 6.37 14.02
CA ALA A 102 10.38 4.94 13.87
C ALA A 102 10.34 4.26 15.24
N TRP A 103 9.75 3.06 15.28
CA TRP A 103 9.78 2.17 16.43
C TRP A 103 10.80 1.05 16.17
N ASP A 104 11.72 0.81 17.09
CA ASP A 104 12.79 -0.20 16.97
C ASP A 104 12.47 -1.53 17.71
N GLY A 105 11.27 -1.66 18.25
CA GLY A 105 10.85 -2.78 19.08
C GLY A 105 10.90 -2.48 20.59
N ALA A 106 11.53 -1.40 21.01
CA ALA A 106 11.70 -1.00 22.41
C ALA A 106 11.43 0.49 22.64
N THR A 107 11.91 1.36 21.75
CA THR A 107 11.80 2.82 21.89
C THR A 107 11.47 3.48 20.57
N TYR A 108 10.87 4.68 20.64
CA TYR A 108 10.70 5.54 19.47
C TYR A 108 11.98 6.30 19.17
N ALA A 109 12.28 6.49 17.89
CA ALA A 109 13.37 7.34 17.44
C ALA A 109 13.20 8.76 18.01
N SER A 110 14.32 9.46 18.27
CA SER A 110 14.32 10.81 18.81
C SER A 110 13.87 11.87 17.79
N MET A 111 13.83 11.53 16.50
CA MET A 111 13.47 12.45 15.41
C MET A 111 12.47 11.78 14.46
N ALA A 112 11.44 12.53 14.10
CA ALA A 112 10.49 12.10 13.08
C ALA A 112 11.09 12.26 11.68
N MET A 113 10.99 11.21 10.85
CA MET A 113 11.49 11.21 9.48
C MET A 113 10.58 10.36 8.58
N ARG A 114 10.77 10.45 7.25
CA ARG A 114 10.22 9.48 6.32
C ARG A 114 11.19 8.32 6.25
N ASN A 115 10.74 7.14 6.71
CA ASN A 115 11.62 5.99 7.01
C ASN A 115 11.85 5.06 5.80
N SER A 116 11.24 5.35 4.66
CA SER A 116 11.36 4.59 3.42
C SER A 116 12.35 5.25 2.45
N ASP A 117 12.81 4.49 1.47
CA ASP A 117 13.64 4.97 0.36
C ASP A 117 12.78 5.37 -0.83
N LEU A 118 11.65 4.70 -1.01
CA LEU A 118 10.64 4.95 -2.05
C LEU A 118 9.24 5.07 -1.46
N TYR A 119 8.41 5.89 -2.11
CA TYR A 119 6.97 5.90 -1.96
C TYR A 119 6.31 5.32 -3.21
N VAL A 120 5.32 4.46 -3.02
CA VAL A 120 4.40 3.99 -4.07
C VAL A 120 3.00 4.49 -3.73
N PHE A 121 2.51 5.44 -4.52
CA PHE A 121 1.17 6.00 -4.38
C PHE A 121 0.22 5.25 -5.30
N CYS A 122 -0.72 4.51 -4.74
CA CYS A 122 -1.67 3.66 -5.44
C CYS A 122 -3.03 4.38 -5.51
N VAL A 123 -3.55 4.57 -6.70
CA VAL A 123 -4.85 5.21 -6.94
C VAL A 123 -5.79 4.21 -7.57
N PHE A 124 -6.88 3.87 -6.88
CA PHE A 124 -8.00 3.19 -7.51
C PHE A 124 -8.84 4.22 -8.27
N THR A 125 -8.85 4.12 -9.59
CA THR A 125 -9.34 5.16 -10.50
C THR A 125 -10.80 5.05 -10.86
N ALA A 126 -11.49 3.94 -10.52
CA ALA A 126 -12.89 3.72 -10.82
C ALA A 126 -13.78 4.85 -10.27
N ARG A 127 -14.77 5.24 -11.05
CA ARG A 127 -15.75 6.27 -10.72
C ARG A 127 -17.18 5.72 -10.66
N THR A 128 -17.35 4.41 -10.84
CA THR A 128 -18.61 3.70 -10.67
C THR A 128 -18.39 2.49 -9.76
N ARG A 129 -19.46 2.03 -9.10
CA ARG A 129 -19.40 0.86 -8.21
C ARG A 129 -19.48 -0.47 -8.99
N ASP A 130 -19.78 -0.41 -10.27
CA ASP A 130 -19.84 -1.59 -11.15
C ASP A 130 -18.44 -2.16 -11.44
N VAL A 131 -17.38 -1.37 -11.20
CA VAL A 131 -16.00 -1.79 -11.38
C VAL A 131 -15.50 -2.46 -10.11
N SER A 132 -14.98 -3.68 -10.26
CA SER A 132 -14.35 -4.40 -9.16
C SER A 132 -13.04 -3.72 -8.75
N ILE A 133 -12.82 -3.56 -7.45
CA ILE A 133 -11.53 -3.09 -6.92
C ILE A 133 -10.40 -4.10 -7.17
N LEU A 134 -10.72 -5.33 -7.54
CA LEU A 134 -9.77 -6.38 -7.92
C LEU A 134 -9.37 -6.29 -9.40
N ASP A 135 -9.99 -5.39 -10.18
CA ASP A 135 -9.61 -5.14 -11.56
C ASP A 135 -8.41 -4.21 -11.61
N LEU A 136 -7.25 -4.76 -12.00
CA LEU A 136 -5.97 -4.06 -11.98
C LEU A 136 -5.87 -2.97 -13.06
N ASP A 137 -6.71 -2.97 -14.09
CA ASP A 137 -6.77 -1.92 -15.11
C ASP A 137 -7.24 -0.58 -14.53
N TYR A 138 -7.87 -0.60 -13.35
CA TYR A 138 -8.31 0.59 -12.64
C TYR A 138 -7.35 1.02 -11.52
N TRP A 139 -6.12 0.54 -11.52
CA TRP A 139 -5.09 0.97 -10.58
C TRP A 139 -3.96 1.70 -11.28
N ASP A 140 -3.74 2.95 -10.88
CA ASP A 140 -2.55 3.72 -11.23
C ASP A 140 -1.53 3.68 -10.09
N PHE A 141 -0.26 3.45 -10.43
CA PHE A 141 0.85 3.46 -9.49
C PHE A 141 1.81 4.59 -9.81
N TYR A 142 2.13 5.41 -8.82
CA TYR A 142 3.06 6.52 -8.94
C TYR A 142 4.24 6.28 -7.99
N VAL A 143 5.43 6.09 -8.52
CA VAL A 143 6.64 5.80 -7.75
C VAL A 143 7.49 7.06 -7.64
N LEU A 144 7.88 7.42 -6.42
CA LEU A 144 8.67 8.63 -6.14
C LEU A 144 9.73 8.33 -5.07
N PRO A 145 11.02 8.69 -5.30
CA PRO A 145 12.03 8.62 -4.27
C PRO A 145 11.69 9.52 -3.06
N THR A 146 11.89 9.01 -1.86
CA THR A 146 11.65 9.76 -0.62
C THR A 146 12.50 11.03 -0.54
N SER A 147 13.70 11.02 -1.14
CA SER A 147 14.57 12.20 -1.24
C SER A 147 13.88 13.38 -1.92
N VAL A 148 13.06 13.14 -2.96
CA VAL A 148 12.29 14.19 -3.64
C VAL A 148 11.25 14.81 -2.73
N LEU A 149 10.53 13.99 -1.93
CA LEU A 149 9.59 14.52 -0.92
C LEU A 149 10.31 15.34 0.15
N ASN A 150 11.49 14.87 0.58
CA ASN A 150 12.27 15.57 1.59
C ASN A 150 12.85 16.91 1.09
N GLU A 151 13.20 16.99 -0.20
CA GLU A 151 13.70 18.21 -0.82
C GLU A 151 12.59 19.20 -1.15
N LYS A 152 11.53 18.73 -1.83
CA LYS A 152 10.52 19.63 -2.41
C LYS A 152 9.38 19.98 -1.46
N VAL A 153 9.04 19.07 -0.53
CA VAL A 153 7.90 19.22 0.39
C VAL A 153 8.23 18.75 1.82
N PRO A 154 9.33 19.25 2.43
CA PRO A 154 9.91 18.69 3.65
C PRO A 154 8.95 18.68 4.84
N GLU A 155 8.09 19.69 4.98
CA GLU A 155 7.20 19.86 6.14
C GLU A 155 5.73 19.51 5.85
N GLN A 156 5.41 19.10 4.61
CA GLN A 156 4.03 18.72 4.28
C GLN A 156 3.68 17.37 4.92
N LYS A 157 2.47 17.33 5.50
CA LYS A 157 1.89 16.12 6.09
C LYS A 157 1.05 15.34 5.10
N THR A 158 0.48 16.03 4.11
CA THR A 158 -0.36 15.41 3.08
C THR A 158 0.01 15.96 1.70
N ILE A 159 -0.20 15.16 0.67
CA ILE A 159 0.00 15.58 -0.72
C ILE A 159 -1.22 15.17 -1.56
N THR A 160 -1.77 16.10 -2.34
CA THR A 160 -2.82 15.78 -3.32
C THR A 160 -2.21 15.16 -4.56
N LEU A 161 -3.00 14.41 -5.35
CA LEU A 161 -2.53 13.87 -6.63
C LEU A 161 -2.01 14.97 -7.56
N SER A 162 -2.70 16.10 -7.65
CA SER A 162 -2.27 17.22 -8.48
C SER A 162 -0.93 17.83 -8.06
N SER A 163 -0.64 17.83 -6.77
CA SER A 163 0.66 18.28 -6.24
C SER A 163 1.74 17.21 -6.40
N LEU A 164 1.39 15.94 -6.24
CA LEU A 164 2.29 14.82 -6.50
C LEU A 164 2.77 14.80 -7.94
N LEU A 165 1.87 14.99 -8.91
CA LEU A 165 2.21 15.02 -10.34
C LEU A 165 3.20 16.12 -10.71
N LYS A 166 3.25 17.24 -9.95
CA LYS A 166 4.25 18.30 -10.15
C LYS A 166 5.65 17.89 -9.69
N LEU A 167 5.77 16.83 -8.91
CA LEU A 167 7.04 16.26 -8.51
C LEU A 167 7.56 15.21 -9.50
N GLU A 168 6.85 15.03 -10.62
CA GLU A 168 7.22 14.13 -11.73
C GLU A 168 7.47 12.68 -11.28
N PRO A 169 6.52 12.05 -10.55
CA PRO A 169 6.66 10.64 -10.20
C PRO A 169 6.61 9.77 -11.45
N ALA A 170 7.30 8.64 -11.44
CA ALA A 170 7.14 7.65 -12.48
C ALA A 170 5.75 7.01 -12.36
N LYS A 171 4.92 7.15 -13.41
CA LYS A 171 3.59 6.52 -13.47
C LYS A 171 3.67 5.22 -14.26
N VAL A 172 3.13 4.15 -13.70
CA VAL A 172 3.00 2.83 -14.35
C VAL A 172 1.66 2.18 -14.00
N ASP A 173 1.31 1.17 -14.77
CA ASP A 173 0.29 0.18 -14.43
C ASP A 173 0.89 -0.94 -13.54
N PHE A 174 0.07 -1.94 -13.22
CA PHE A 174 0.53 -3.06 -12.41
C PHE A 174 1.65 -3.87 -13.10
N ALA A 175 1.59 -4.03 -14.42
CA ALA A 175 2.59 -4.79 -15.18
C ALA A 175 3.96 -4.08 -15.23
N GLY A 176 3.96 -2.75 -15.24
CA GLY A 176 5.20 -1.95 -15.22
C GLY A 176 5.82 -1.77 -13.83
N LEU A 177 5.06 -2.06 -12.76
CA LEU A 177 5.50 -1.83 -11.39
C LEU A 177 6.78 -2.62 -11.01
N PRO A 178 6.94 -3.92 -11.38
CA PRO A 178 8.17 -4.67 -11.10
C PRO A 178 9.43 -3.98 -11.63
N CYS A 179 9.40 -3.49 -12.86
CA CYS A 179 10.55 -2.81 -13.47
C CYS A 179 11.03 -1.64 -12.62
N LEU A 180 10.12 -0.76 -12.20
CA LEU A 180 10.48 0.40 -11.37
C LEU A 180 11.02 0.04 -9.98
N LEU A 181 10.53 -1.05 -9.40
CA LEU A 181 10.92 -1.46 -8.05
C LEU A 181 12.23 -2.26 -8.02
N TYR A 182 12.61 -2.89 -9.15
CA TYR A 182 13.87 -3.65 -9.27
C TYR A 182 15.05 -2.80 -9.74
N THR A 183 14.82 -1.75 -10.52
CA THR A 183 15.87 -0.98 -11.20
C THR A 183 16.36 0.25 -10.45
N SER A 184 16.11 0.38 -9.14
CA SER A 184 16.68 1.52 -8.39
C SER A 184 18.19 1.66 -8.54
N PRO A 185 18.74 2.87 -8.75
CA PRO A 185 18.32 4.14 -8.12
C PRO A 185 17.65 5.17 -9.03
N SER A 186 17.28 4.88 -10.27
CA SER A 186 16.63 5.88 -11.12
C SER A 186 15.36 5.35 -11.79
N PRO A 187 14.18 5.95 -11.52
CA PRO A 187 12.94 5.62 -12.21
C PRO A 187 12.95 5.91 -13.73
N ARG A 188 14.06 6.41 -14.28
CA ARG A 188 14.17 6.84 -15.68
C ARG A 188 14.61 5.72 -16.64
N ASP A 189 14.99 4.56 -16.11
CA ASP A 189 15.58 3.48 -16.90
C ASP A 189 14.57 2.40 -17.35
N CYS A 190 13.28 2.61 -17.07
CA CYS A 190 12.19 1.74 -17.47
C CYS A 190 11.34 2.39 -18.58
N SER A 191 11.91 2.58 -19.76
CA SER A 191 11.18 3.05 -20.96
C SER A 191 11.42 2.13 -22.15
#